data_ffdf51d7b4575146f4acbc7215a114e6
#
_entry.id   ffdf51d7b4575146f4acbc7215a114e6
#
_cell.length_a   1.000
_cell.length_b   1.000
_cell.length_c   1.000
_cell.angle_alpha   90.00
_cell.angle_beta   90.00
_cell.angle_gamma   90.00
#
_symmetry.space_group_name_H-M   'P 1'
#
loop_
_entity.id
_entity.type
_entity.pdbx_description
1 polymer ?
#
loop_
_entity_poly.entity_id
_entity_poly.type
_entity_poly.pdbx_seq_one_letter_code
_entity_poly.pdbx_strand_id
1 'polypeptide(L)'
;MRALLLLLLSATLSAAGLKVGDPAPATRPESMLQGEAVKDFKKGEIYIFECWASWCGPCVAAIPHLNDLHKKMGKKGVVITGVNVWEAERDAASVQRAKNFLKDQGDKMSYRVALGGKAFIKDWLDAAEVKGIPHAFVVADGKIAWMGHPMQLTDEIIGDLLTGTPLAAAAPVADKIPQRRLSKPAVPASAAPGDLEMAAAQAKLDALSDAMRKRDWDAAEKALPAAAGVLPAQEGKELRESIESQIGLARGDPSKFYAQLKRLADDEFDDAEAMNEIAWRLLTMKAFEGKRNLPLAERCAVQAVKLTKEGHSDKLDTLARLRWLQGRKEEAIRW
;
A
#
# COMPACT_ATOMS: atom_id res chain seq x y z
N MET A 1 36.08 -48.47 25.52
CA MET A 1 35.28 -47.31 25.86
C MET A 1 35.54 -46.25 24.80
N ARG A 2 34.68 -46.15 23.77
CA ARG A 2 34.78 -45.11 22.71
C ARG A 2 33.69 -44.09 22.99
N ALA A 3 34.15 -42.89 23.41
CA ALA A 3 33.26 -41.75 23.60
C ALA A 3 32.81 -41.20 22.25
N LEU A 4 31.50 -41.24 22.00
CA LEU A 4 30.85 -40.67 20.82
C LEU A 4 30.61 -39.18 21.09
N LEU A 5 31.43 -38.33 20.49
CA LEU A 5 31.29 -36.86 20.57
C LEU A 5 30.18 -36.45 19.63
N LEU A 6 28.97 -36.24 20.15
CA LEU A 6 27.86 -35.59 19.44
C LEU A 6 28.14 -34.10 19.32
N LEU A 7 28.64 -33.69 18.15
CA LEU A 7 28.67 -32.27 17.75
C LEU A 7 27.24 -31.80 17.50
N LEU A 8 26.63 -31.15 18.49
CA LEU A 8 25.43 -30.36 18.30
C LEU A 8 25.82 -29.11 17.50
N LEU A 9 25.56 -29.18 16.20
CA LEU A 9 25.66 -28.01 15.31
C LEU A 9 24.49 -27.10 15.66
N SER A 10 24.69 -26.20 16.61
CA SER A 10 23.78 -25.11 16.90
C SER A 10 23.79 -24.17 15.69
N ALA A 11 22.83 -24.33 14.80
CA ALA A 11 22.56 -23.33 13.78
C ALA A 11 22.17 -22.05 14.50
N THR A 12 23.12 -21.14 14.66
CA THR A 12 22.83 -19.75 15.01
C THR A 12 21.98 -19.17 13.88
N LEU A 13 20.68 -19.11 14.13
CA LEU A 13 19.74 -18.40 13.26
C LEU A 13 20.17 -16.91 13.30
N SER A 14 21.01 -16.54 12.37
CA SER A 14 21.36 -15.13 12.13
C SER A 14 20.06 -14.42 11.81
N ALA A 15 19.75 -13.38 12.56
CA ALA A 15 18.62 -12.48 12.30
C ALA A 15 18.91 -11.59 11.07
N ALA A 16 19.23 -12.20 9.95
CA ALA A 16 19.23 -11.54 8.66
C ALA A 16 17.77 -11.46 8.20
N GLY A 17 17.31 -10.26 7.85
CA GLY A 17 15.95 -10.05 7.38
C GLY A 17 15.57 -10.94 6.19
N LEU A 18 14.28 -11.23 6.03
CA LEU A 18 13.75 -12.06 4.94
C LEU A 18 14.09 -11.43 3.58
N LYS A 19 14.69 -12.22 2.67
CA LYS A 19 15.14 -11.75 1.35
C LYS A 19 14.88 -12.78 0.26
N VAL A 20 15.03 -12.36 -0.98
CA VAL A 20 14.94 -13.25 -2.15
C VAL A 20 16.00 -14.36 -2.03
N GLY A 21 15.56 -15.61 -2.25
CA GLY A 21 16.33 -16.82 -2.11
C GLY A 21 16.12 -17.55 -0.78
N ASP A 22 15.62 -16.88 0.25
CA ASP A 22 15.36 -17.52 1.55
C ASP A 22 14.16 -18.47 1.48
N PRO A 23 14.09 -19.50 2.33
CA PRO A 23 12.88 -20.28 2.49
C PRO A 23 11.69 -19.38 2.84
N ALA A 24 10.57 -19.60 2.18
CA ALA A 24 9.35 -18.86 2.52
C ALA A 24 8.92 -19.19 3.97
N PRO A 25 8.50 -18.19 4.76
CA PRO A 25 8.03 -18.42 6.12
C PRO A 25 6.94 -19.50 6.18
N ALA A 26 6.95 -20.32 7.23
CA ALA A 26 5.94 -21.35 7.45
C ALA A 26 4.56 -20.77 7.77
N THR A 27 4.52 -19.55 8.29
CA THR A 27 3.30 -18.84 8.67
C THR A 27 2.43 -18.56 7.46
N ARG A 28 1.13 -18.85 7.58
CA ARG A 28 0.09 -18.57 6.58
C ARG A 28 -0.85 -17.48 7.09
N PRO A 29 -1.62 -16.83 6.19
CA PRO A 29 -2.69 -15.93 6.61
C PRO A 29 -3.63 -16.58 7.61
N GLU A 30 -4.14 -15.81 8.57
CA GLU A 30 -4.89 -16.31 9.73
C GLU A 30 -6.24 -16.91 9.34
N SER A 31 -6.95 -16.27 8.42
CA SER A 31 -8.25 -16.74 7.95
C SER A 31 -8.57 -16.25 6.54
N MET A 32 -9.33 -17.06 5.81
CA MET A 32 -9.78 -16.70 4.46
C MET A 32 -11.07 -15.89 4.52
N LEU A 33 -11.13 -14.83 3.71
CA LEU A 33 -12.33 -14.09 3.42
C LEU A 33 -12.95 -14.53 2.09
N GLN A 34 -12.11 -15.00 1.15
CA GLN A 34 -12.51 -15.47 -0.18
C GLN A 34 -11.55 -16.54 -0.68
N GLY A 35 -12.09 -17.59 -1.28
CA GLY A 35 -11.30 -18.67 -1.87
C GLY A 35 -10.70 -19.64 -0.82
N GLU A 36 -9.81 -20.51 -1.28
CA GLU A 36 -9.20 -21.55 -0.47
C GLU A 36 -7.84 -21.12 0.10
N ALA A 37 -7.53 -21.59 1.31
CA ALA A 37 -6.23 -21.34 1.94
C ALA A 37 -5.08 -22.05 1.20
N VAL A 38 -3.93 -21.39 1.13
CA VAL A 38 -2.67 -22.00 0.71
C VAL A 38 -2.12 -22.79 1.90
N LYS A 39 -2.20 -24.12 1.85
CA LYS A 39 -1.65 -25.01 2.89
C LYS A 39 -0.15 -25.23 2.67
N ASP A 40 0.23 -25.64 1.46
CA ASP A 40 1.59 -25.97 1.08
C ASP A 40 1.97 -25.28 -0.23
N PHE A 41 3.27 -25.07 -0.42
CA PHE A 41 3.82 -24.61 -1.69
C PHE A 41 4.14 -25.81 -2.57
N LYS A 42 3.34 -26.03 -3.60
CA LYS A 42 3.55 -27.14 -4.53
C LYS A 42 4.64 -26.80 -5.53
N LYS A 43 5.44 -27.79 -5.87
CA LYS A 43 6.48 -27.64 -6.88
C LYS A 43 5.90 -27.25 -8.24
N GLY A 44 6.51 -26.26 -8.89
CA GLY A 44 6.08 -25.77 -10.20
C GLY A 44 4.87 -24.83 -10.14
N GLU A 45 4.32 -24.51 -8.96
CA GLU A 45 3.31 -23.46 -8.76
C GLU A 45 3.96 -22.21 -8.21
N ILE A 46 3.40 -21.05 -8.57
CA ILE A 46 3.80 -19.72 -8.07
C ILE A 46 2.73 -19.21 -7.12
N TYR A 47 3.13 -18.77 -5.94
CA TYR A 47 2.24 -18.20 -4.94
C TYR A 47 2.58 -16.74 -4.71
N ILE A 48 1.61 -15.87 -4.85
CA ILE A 48 1.75 -14.42 -4.66
C ILE A 48 0.91 -14.04 -3.45
N PHE A 49 1.58 -13.54 -2.39
CA PHE A 49 0.92 -12.89 -1.25
C PHE A 49 1.06 -11.38 -1.40
N GLU A 50 -0.02 -10.73 -1.78
CA GLU A 50 -0.08 -9.27 -1.90
C GLU A 50 -0.69 -8.68 -0.63
N CYS A 51 0.06 -7.84 0.05
CA CYS A 51 -0.29 -7.20 1.30
C CYS A 51 -1.01 -5.88 1.03
N TRP A 52 -2.24 -5.75 1.54
CA TRP A 52 -3.11 -4.60 1.31
C TRP A 52 -3.94 -4.24 2.53
N ALA A 53 -4.57 -3.06 2.49
CA ALA A 53 -5.59 -2.63 3.45
C ALA A 53 -6.71 -1.86 2.74
N SER A 54 -7.91 -1.82 3.33
CA SER A 54 -9.07 -1.15 2.74
C SER A 54 -8.87 0.37 2.61
N TRP A 55 -8.12 0.97 3.49
CA TRP A 55 -7.76 2.40 3.50
C TRP A 55 -6.59 2.75 2.57
N CYS A 56 -5.92 1.76 1.97
CA CYS A 56 -4.72 1.97 1.16
C CYS A 56 -5.08 2.28 -0.30
N GLY A 57 -5.17 3.54 -0.67
CA GLY A 57 -5.47 3.98 -2.04
C GLY A 57 -4.60 3.33 -3.12
N PRO A 58 -3.26 3.32 -2.99
CA PRO A 58 -2.37 2.64 -3.95
C PRO A 58 -2.62 1.13 -4.04
N CYS A 59 -3.05 0.47 -2.94
CA CYS A 59 -3.41 -0.94 -2.97
C CYS A 59 -4.67 -1.16 -3.82
N VAL A 60 -5.68 -0.30 -3.64
CA VAL A 60 -6.92 -0.35 -4.42
C VAL A 60 -6.63 -0.16 -5.90
N ALA A 61 -5.72 0.74 -6.26
CA ALA A 61 -5.29 0.97 -7.64
C ALA A 61 -4.56 -0.26 -8.25
N ALA A 62 -3.95 -1.12 -7.46
CA ALA A 62 -3.28 -2.34 -7.92
C ALA A 62 -4.24 -3.52 -8.15
N ILE A 63 -5.45 -3.50 -7.60
CA ILE A 63 -6.42 -4.60 -7.70
C ILE A 63 -6.73 -5.01 -9.15
N PRO A 64 -7.02 -4.09 -10.11
CA PRO A 64 -7.29 -4.48 -11.48
C PRO A 64 -6.13 -5.24 -12.12
N HIS A 65 -4.89 -4.79 -11.92
CA HIS A 65 -3.69 -5.44 -12.43
C HIS A 65 -3.54 -6.87 -11.87
N LEU A 66 -3.69 -7.05 -10.56
CA LEU A 66 -3.62 -8.37 -9.91
C LEU A 66 -4.76 -9.29 -10.37
N ASN A 67 -5.95 -8.74 -10.58
CA ASN A 67 -7.10 -9.48 -11.07
C ASN A 67 -6.91 -9.97 -12.51
N ASP A 68 -6.32 -9.14 -13.37
CA ASP A 68 -5.96 -9.51 -14.74
C ASP A 68 -4.88 -10.60 -14.74
N LEU A 69 -3.85 -10.44 -13.89
CA LEU A 69 -2.81 -11.45 -13.70
C LEU A 69 -3.40 -12.79 -13.23
N HIS A 70 -4.33 -12.75 -12.25
CA HIS A 70 -5.06 -13.92 -11.78
C HIS A 70 -5.82 -14.62 -12.90
N LYS A 71 -6.58 -13.87 -13.69
CA LYS A 71 -7.36 -14.43 -14.82
C LYS A 71 -6.47 -15.03 -15.90
N LYS A 72 -5.35 -14.40 -16.23
CA LYS A 72 -4.40 -14.85 -17.26
C LYS A 72 -3.56 -16.05 -16.83
N MET A 73 -3.08 -16.04 -15.58
CA MET A 73 -2.04 -16.96 -15.12
C MET A 73 -2.55 -18.03 -14.13
N GLY A 74 -3.76 -17.89 -13.59
CA GLY A 74 -4.30 -18.84 -12.62
C GLY A 74 -4.35 -20.28 -13.13
N LYS A 75 -4.73 -20.49 -14.40
CA LYS A 75 -4.74 -21.82 -15.04
C LYS A 75 -3.33 -22.38 -15.33
N LYS A 76 -2.30 -21.55 -15.22
CA LYS A 76 -0.89 -21.91 -15.42
C LYS A 76 -0.15 -22.21 -14.11
N GLY A 77 -0.87 -22.31 -12.98
CA GLY A 77 -0.29 -22.61 -11.68
C GLY A 77 0.09 -21.37 -10.84
N VAL A 78 -0.43 -20.18 -11.17
CA VAL A 78 -0.22 -18.97 -10.37
C VAL A 78 -1.39 -18.77 -9.42
N VAL A 79 -1.10 -18.74 -8.13
CA VAL A 79 -2.07 -18.56 -7.04
C VAL A 79 -1.85 -17.19 -6.39
N ILE A 80 -2.78 -16.27 -6.58
CA ILE A 80 -2.73 -14.94 -5.95
C ILE A 80 -3.62 -14.95 -4.71
N THR A 81 -3.10 -14.44 -3.60
CA THR A 81 -3.82 -14.20 -2.35
C THR A 81 -3.55 -12.78 -1.88
N GLY A 82 -4.56 -11.92 -1.91
CA GLY A 82 -4.53 -10.62 -1.25
C GLY A 82 -4.62 -10.84 0.26
N VAL A 83 -3.59 -10.42 0.98
CA VAL A 83 -3.51 -10.58 2.43
C VAL A 83 -3.77 -9.22 3.07
N ASN A 84 -4.94 -9.09 3.68
CA ASN A 84 -5.31 -7.87 4.39
C ASN A 84 -4.45 -7.73 5.65
N VAL A 85 -3.69 -6.64 5.73
CA VAL A 85 -2.77 -6.32 6.82
C VAL A 85 -2.98 -4.87 7.27
N TRP A 86 -2.54 -4.55 8.49
CA TRP A 86 -2.56 -3.17 9.02
C TRP A 86 -3.92 -2.47 8.98
N GLU A 87 -5.03 -3.22 8.95
CA GLU A 87 -6.31 -2.64 9.32
C GLU A 87 -6.22 -2.20 10.79
N ALA A 88 -6.83 -1.06 11.10
CA ALA A 88 -6.88 -0.59 12.47
C ALA A 88 -7.47 -1.67 13.39
N GLU A 89 -6.80 -1.90 14.50
CA GLU A 89 -7.24 -2.69 15.67
C GLU A 89 -7.76 -4.12 15.47
N ARG A 90 -7.69 -4.78 14.35
CA ARG A 90 -8.02 -6.22 14.15
C ARG A 90 -9.21 -6.74 15.01
N ASP A 91 -10.12 -5.85 15.34
CA ASP A 91 -11.38 -6.16 16.00
C ASP A 91 -12.42 -6.65 14.98
N ALA A 92 -13.60 -6.98 15.46
CA ALA A 92 -14.70 -7.41 14.59
C ALA A 92 -15.06 -6.35 13.52
N ALA A 93 -14.90 -5.06 13.85
CA ALA A 93 -15.18 -3.97 12.92
C ALA A 93 -14.17 -3.89 11.77
N SER A 94 -12.88 -4.10 12.05
CA SER A 94 -11.83 -4.17 11.03
C SER A 94 -12.04 -5.32 10.05
N VAL A 95 -12.38 -6.50 10.60
CA VAL A 95 -12.75 -7.67 9.77
C VAL A 95 -13.97 -7.37 8.92
N GLN A 96 -14.96 -6.66 9.48
CA GLN A 96 -16.17 -6.30 8.76
C GLN A 96 -15.89 -5.27 7.65
N ARG A 97 -15.00 -4.29 7.88
CA ARG A 97 -14.54 -3.35 6.82
C ARG A 97 -13.90 -4.07 5.64
N ALA A 98 -12.96 -4.99 5.91
CA ALA A 98 -12.34 -5.80 4.86
C ALA A 98 -13.38 -6.63 4.08
N LYS A 99 -14.38 -7.21 4.77
CA LYS A 99 -15.48 -7.95 4.13
C LYS A 99 -16.38 -7.05 3.27
N ASN A 100 -16.73 -5.87 3.79
CA ASN A 100 -17.55 -4.91 3.05
C ASN A 100 -16.80 -4.44 1.79
N PHE A 101 -15.52 -4.06 1.94
CA PHE A 101 -14.67 -3.69 0.81
C PHE A 101 -14.63 -4.79 -0.24
N LEU A 102 -14.39 -6.04 0.16
CA LEU A 102 -14.36 -7.18 -0.77
C LEU A 102 -15.71 -7.35 -1.50
N LYS A 103 -16.82 -7.20 -0.80
CA LYS A 103 -18.17 -7.24 -1.38
C LYS A 103 -18.37 -6.14 -2.43
N ASP A 104 -17.88 -4.92 -2.15
CA ASP A 104 -18.00 -3.78 -3.05
C ASP A 104 -17.11 -3.91 -4.29
N GLN A 105 -15.95 -4.57 -4.17
CA GLN A 105 -15.10 -4.89 -5.30
C GLN A 105 -15.70 -5.97 -6.22
N GLY A 106 -16.43 -6.95 -5.71
CA GLY A 106 -17.04 -8.01 -6.49
C GLY A 106 -16.04 -8.67 -7.45
N ASP A 107 -16.40 -8.80 -8.72
CA ASP A 107 -15.57 -9.44 -9.76
C ASP A 107 -14.26 -8.70 -10.09
N LYS A 108 -14.10 -7.46 -9.59
CA LYS A 108 -12.85 -6.71 -9.74
C LYS A 108 -11.73 -7.28 -8.87
N MET A 109 -12.06 -8.05 -7.83
CA MET A 109 -11.11 -8.72 -6.92
C MET A 109 -11.47 -10.21 -6.81
N SER A 110 -11.35 -10.97 -7.91
CA SER A 110 -11.79 -12.37 -7.98
C SER A 110 -10.75 -13.39 -7.48
N TYR A 111 -9.54 -12.96 -7.16
CA TYR A 111 -8.50 -13.81 -6.56
C TYR A 111 -8.77 -14.08 -5.07
N ARG A 112 -7.97 -14.95 -4.46
CA ARG A 112 -8.11 -15.31 -3.05
C ARG A 112 -7.85 -14.12 -2.14
N VAL A 113 -8.59 -14.00 -1.04
CA VAL A 113 -8.41 -12.93 -0.05
C VAL A 113 -8.43 -13.51 1.35
N ALA A 114 -7.49 -13.06 2.18
CA ALA A 114 -7.30 -13.53 3.55
C ALA A 114 -6.97 -12.39 4.52
N LEU A 115 -7.14 -12.62 5.80
CA LEU A 115 -6.63 -11.79 6.89
C LEU A 115 -5.21 -12.24 7.25
N GLY A 116 -4.26 -11.30 7.33
CA GLY A 116 -2.86 -11.60 7.57
C GLY A 116 -2.54 -12.15 8.96
N GLY A 117 -3.15 -11.64 9.99
CA GLY A 117 -2.81 -12.01 11.36
C GLY A 117 -1.45 -11.45 11.85
N LYS A 118 -1.27 -11.37 13.19
CA LYS A 118 -0.03 -10.83 13.79
C LYS A 118 1.20 -11.65 13.41
N ALA A 119 1.05 -12.97 13.37
CA ALA A 119 2.15 -13.88 13.03
C ALA A 119 2.58 -13.69 11.57
N PHE A 120 1.65 -13.56 10.64
CA PHE A 120 1.96 -13.29 9.24
C PHE A 120 2.71 -11.96 9.07
N ILE A 121 2.24 -10.89 9.71
CA ILE A 121 2.92 -9.59 9.66
C ILE A 121 4.35 -9.72 10.16
N LYS A 122 4.56 -10.34 11.33
CA LYS A 122 5.88 -10.52 11.93
C LYS A 122 6.83 -11.30 11.01
N ASP A 123 6.37 -12.45 10.51
CA ASP A 123 7.24 -13.39 9.80
C ASP A 123 7.47 -13.01 8.35
N TRP A 124 6.58 -12.21 7.73
CA TRP A 124 6.71 -11.79 6.34
C TRP A 124 7.11 -10.31 6.22
N LEU A 125 6.30 -9.39 6.76
CA LEU A 125 6.53 -7.96 6.55
C LEU A 125 7.65 -7.42 7.43
N ASP A 126 7.58 -7.68 8.75
CA ASP A 126 8.60 -7.19 9.68
C ASP A 126 9.95 -7.85 9.39
N ALA A 127 9.95 -9.17 9.11
CA ALA A 127 11.16 -9.90 8.75
C ALA A 127 11.81 -9.39 7.45
N ALA A 128 11.02 -8.93 6.48
CA ALA A 128 11.50 -8.32 5.25
C ALA A 128 11.71 -6.81 5.36
N GLU A 129 11.60 -6.23 6.57
CA GLU A 129 11.70 -4.80 6.83
C GLU A 129 10.74 -3.93 5.99
N VAL A 130 9.60 -4.49 5.58
CA VAL A 130 8.57 -3.79 4.80
C VAL A 130 7.94 -2.69 5.66
N LYS A 131 8.01 -1.44 5.20
CA LYS A 131 7.51 -0.25 5.91
C LYS A 131 6.24 0.34 5.30
N GLY A 132 5.74 -0.24 4.21
CA GLY A 132 4.56 0.27 3.50
C GLY A 132 3.89 -0.77 2.63
N ILE A 133 2.63 -0.52 2.31
CA ILE A 133 1.81 -1.30 1.37
C ILE A 133 1.36 -0.40 0.21
N PRO A 134 1.08 -0.95 -0.99
CA PRO A 134 1.06 -2.38 -1.30
C PRO A 134 2.46 -3.00 -1.41
N HIS A 135 2.58 -4.24 -0.98
CA HIS A 135 3.79 -5.04 -1.10
C HIS A 135 3.43 -6.49 -1.44
N ALA A 136 4.18 -7.11 -2.33
CA ALA A 136 3.95 -8.50 -2.71
C ALA A 136 5.18 -9.36 -2.49
N PHE A 137 4.94 -10.58 -2.02
CA PHE A 137 5.90 -11.67 -1.91
C PHE A 137 5.53 -12.74 -2.92
N VAL A 138 6.47 -13.16 -3.74
CA VAL A 138 6.30 -14.26 -4.67
C VAL A 138 7.12 -15.46 -4.19
N VAL A 139 6.45 -16.58 -4.05
CA VAL A 139 7.05 -17.86 -3.63
C VAL A 139 7.03 -18.82 -4.81
N ALA A 140 8.19 -19.37 -5.14
CA ALA A 140 8.38 -20.45 -6.09
C ALA A 140 9.17 -21.57 -5.42
N ASP A 141 8.75 -22.80 -5.57
CA ASP A 141 9.39 -23.99 -4.98
C ASP A 141 9.73 -23.83 -3.47
N GLY A 142 8.85 -23.18 -2.73
CA GLY A 142 8.99 -22.97 -1.28
C GLY A 142 10.00 -21.90 -0.88
N LYS A 143 10.52 -21.11 -1.81
CA LYS A 143 11.46 -20.01 -1.55
C LYS A 143 10.87 -18.66 -1.99
N ILE A 144 11.30 -17.60 -1.34
CA ILE A 144 11.01 -16.23 -1.81
C ILE A 144 11.73 -16.03 -3.14
N ALA A 145 10.97 -15.97 -4.22
CA ALA A 145 11.50 -15.77 -5.57
C ALA A 145 11.55 -14.30 -5.97
N TRP A 146 10.67 -13.48 -5.40
CA TRP A 146 10.62 -12.05 -5.67
C TRP A 146 9.87 -11.32 -4.54
N MET A 147 10.20 -10.05 -4.31
CA MET A 147 9.51 -9.16 -3.38
C MET A 147 9.49 -7.74 -3.97
N GLY A 148 8.39 -7.00 -3.78
CA GLY A 148 8.30 -5.61 -4.22
C GLY A 148 6.88 -5.10 -4.39
N HIS A 149 6.76 -3.99 -5.13
CA HIS A 149 5.45 -3.38 -5.39
C HIS A 149 4.67 -4.21 -6.43
N PRO A 150 3.40 -4.61 -6.19
CA PRO A 150 2.66 -5.55 -7.05
C PRO A 150 2.53 -5.09 -8.51
N MET A 151 2.49 -3.79 -8.77
CA MET A 151 2.47 -3.26 -10.14
C MET A 151 3.74 -3.56 -10.96
N GLN A 152 4.80 -4.03 -10.32
CA GLN A 152 6.04 -4.47 -10.99
C GLN A 152 6.00 -5.95 -11.40
N LEU A 153 5.00 -6.72 -10.95
CA LEU A 153 4.81 -8.12 -11.35
C LEU A 153 4.24 -8.17 -12.76
N THR A 154 5.12 -8.32 -13.75
CA THR A 154 4.74 -8.47 -15.17
C THR A 154 4.48 -9.91 -15.54
N ASP A 155 3.75 -10.12 -16.66
CA ASP A 155 3.54 -11.45 -17.26
C ASP A 155 4.89 -12.14 -17.56
N GLU A 156 5.94 -11.37 -17.90
CA GLU A 156 7.31 -11.84 -18.18
C GLU A 156 7.97 -12.39 -16.89
N ILE A 157 7.96 -11.62 -15.81
CA ILE A 157 8.52 -12.05 -14.51
C ILE A 157 7.85 -13.35 -14.04
N ILE A 158 6.53 -13.43 -14.13
CA ILE A 158 5.80 -14.63 -13.74
C ILE A 158 6.10 -15.79 -14.68
N GLY A 159 6.23 -15.53 -15.98
CA GLY A 159 6.61 -16.53 -16.99
C GLY A 159 8.00 -17.13 -16.71
N ASP A 160 8.99 -16.31 -16.41
CA ASP A 160 10.33 -16.74 -16.04
C ASP A 160 10.33 -17.60 -14.77
N LEU A 161 9.57 -17.20 -13.76
CA LEU A 161 9.43 -17.97 -12.52
C LEU A 161 8.76 -19.33 -12.76
N LEU A 162 7.74 -19.41 -13.62
CA LEU A 162 7.07 -20.66 -13.97
C LEU A 162 7.99 -21.63 -14.74
N THR A 163 8.90 -21.11 -15.54
CA THR A 163 9.85 -21.91 -16.32
C THR A 163 11.13 -22.27 -15.53
N GLY A 164 11.25 -21.75 -14.30
CA GLY A 164 12.46 -21.92 -13.49
C GLY A 164 13.67 -21.14 -14.01
N THR A 165 13.42 -20.17 -14.90
CA THR A 165 14.46 -19.25 -15.37
C THR A 165 14.87 -18.36 -14.18
N PRO A 166 16.15 -18.34 -13.75
CA PRO A 166 16.55 -17.45 -12.68
C PRO A 166 16.27 -16.01 -13.10
N LEU A 167 15.43 -15.31 -12.31
CA LEU A 167 15.37 -13.86 -12.44
C LEU A 167 16.80 -13.36 -12.20
N ALA A 168 17.41 -12.71 -13.21
CA ALA A 168 18.73 -12.08 -13.06
C ALA A 168 18.68 -11.31 -11.75
N ALA A 169 19.55 -11.70 -10.79
CA ALA A 169 19.46 -11.34 -9.39
C ALA A 169 18.93 -9.91 -9.25
N ALA A 170 17.67 -9.79 -8.85
CA ALA A 170 17.09 -8.51 -8.52
C ALA A 170 17.92 -8.01 -7.33
N ALA A 171 18.91 -7.17 -7.62
CA ALA A 171 19.62 -6.45 -6.59
C ALA A 171 18.56 -5.85 -5.66
N PRO A 172 18.81 -5.78 -4.34
CA PRO A 172 17.89 -5.11 -3.44
C PRO A 172 17.60 -3.75 -4.04
N VAL A 173 16.34 -3.50 -4.39
CA VAL A 173 15.92 -2.21 -4.91
C VAL A 173 15.84 -1.25 -3.72
N ALA A 174 17.02 -0.96 -3.17
CA ALA A 174 17.33 0.32 -2.62
C ALA A 174 17.63 1.20 -3.85
N ASP A 175 16.70 2.07 -4.23
CA ASP A 175 16.90 3.27 -5.04
C ASP A 175 17.45 3.14 -6.48
N LYS A 176 17.44 1.97 -7.12
CA LYS A 176 17.74 1.90 -8.56
C LYS A 176 16.66 1.10 -9.26
N ILE A 177 15.58 1.78 -9.62
CA ILE A 177 14.77 1.36 -10.76
C ILE A 177 15.74 1.28 -11.93
N PRO A 178 15.92 0.10 -12.59
CA PRO A 178 16.68 0.07 -13.81
C PRO A 178 16.04 1.11 -14.73
N GLN A 179 16.80 2.10 -15.13
CA GLN A 179 16.42 2.90 -16.28
C GLN A 179 16.55 1.96 -17.49
N ARG A 180 15.62 1.02 -17.65
CA ARG A 180 15.27 0.60 -18.97
C ARG A 180 14.81 1.89 -19.62
N ARG A 181 15.68 2.50 -20.44
CA ARG A 181 15.20 3.39 -21.50
C ARG A 181 14.01 2.61 -22.07
N LEU A 182 12.81 3.05 -21.73
CA LEU A 182 11.69 2.83 -22.60
C LEU A 182 12.17 3.48 -23.89
N SER A 183 12.79 2.67 -24.78
CA SER A 183 12.79 3.00 -26.18
C SER A 183 11.35 3.42 -26.41
N LYS A 184 11.15 4.71 -26.76
CA LYS A 184 9.84 5.18 -27.22
C LYS A 184 9.25 4.00 -27.97
N PRO A 185 8.05 3.51 -27.63
CA PRO A 185 7.41 2.53 -28.48
C PRO A 185 7.46 3.17 -29.84
N ALA A 186 8.18 2.53 -30.78
CA ALA A 186 8.16 2.95 -32.17
C ALA A 186 6.70 2.81 -32.54
N VAL A 187 5.98 3.94 -32.60
CA VAL A 187 4.61 3.97 -33.07
C VAL A 187 4.69 3.33 -34.46
N PRO A 188 4.02 2.17 -34.68
CA PRO A 188 4.05 1.57 -36.01
C PRO A 188 3.52 2.61 -36.98
N ALA A 189 4.14 2.71 -38.14
CA ALA A 189 3.79 3.69 -39.18
C ALA A 189 2.33 3.58 -39.69
N SER A 190 1.54 2.71 -39.08
CA SER A 190 0.12 2.45 -39.36
C SER A 190 -0.80 2.61 -38.14
N ALA A 191 -0.39 3.36 -37.09
CA ALA A 191 -1.25 3.59 -35.93
C ALA A 191 -2.52 4.38 -36.33
N ALA A 192 -3.68 3.94 -35.86
CA ALA A 192 -4.92 4.69 -36.04
C ALA A 192 -4.83 6.05 -35.31
N PRO A 193 -5.54 7.11 -35.76
CA PRO A 193 -5.49 8.42 -35.11
C PRO A 193 -5.77 8.37 -33.59
N GLY A 194 -6.64 7.48 -33.13
CA GLY A 194 -6.95 7.26 -31.70
C GLY A 194 -5.77 6.68 -30.87
N ASP A 195 -4.94 5.83 -31.49
CA ASP A 195 -3.77 5.24 -30.81
C ASP A 195 -2.70 6.29 -30.55
N LEU A 196 -2.53 7.24 -31.46
CA LEU A 196 -1.61 8.37 -31.32
C LEU A 196 -2.05 9.33 -30.22
N GLU A 197 -3.35 9.58 -30.12
CA GLU A 197 -3.92 10.44 -29.08
C GLU A 197 -3.79 9.80 -27.69
N MET A 198 -4.07 8.51 -27.57
CA MET A 198 -3.87 7.76 -26.32
C MET A 198 -2.39 7.72 -25.92
N ALA A 199 -1.48 7.48 -26.84
CA ALA A 199 -0.05 7.50 -26.55
C ALA A 199 0.43 8.88 -26.09
N ALA A 200 -0.08 9.96 -26.70
CA ALA A 200 0.22 11.33 -26.28
C ALA A 200 -0.35 11.67 -24.90
N ALA A 201 -1.55 11.19 -24.59
CA ALA A 201 -2.16 11.34 -23.25
C ALA A 201 -1.33 10.59 -22.20
N GLN A 202 -0.98 9.33 -22.47
CA GLN A 202 -0.15 8.53 -21.57
C GLN A 202 1.21 9.17 -21.31
N ALA A 203 1.88 9.72 -22.32
CA ALA A 203 3.17 10.40 -22.16
C ALA A 203 3.10 11.60 -21.20
N LYS A 204 1.97 12.31 -21.13
CA LYS A 204 1.76 13.43 -20.20
C LYS A 204 1.61 12.92 -18.76
N LEU A 205 0.88 11.84 -18.55
CA LEU A 205 0.74 11.19 -17.25
C LEU A 205 2.08 10.61 -16.76
N ASP A 206 2.83 9.99 -17.65
CA ASP A 206 4.16 9.43 -17.35
C ASP A 206 5.16 10.52 -16.94
N ALA A 207 5.13 11.69 -17.59
CA ALA A 207 5.99 12.80 -17.26
C ALA A 207 5.73 13.32 -15.83
N LEU A 208 4.46 13.43 -15.42
CA LEU A 208 4.08 13.79 -14.06
C LEU A 208 4.52 12.71 -13.06
N SER A 209 4.23 11.46 -13.36
CA SER A 209 4.60 10.31 -12.52
C SER A 209 6.11 10.23 -12.29
N ASP A 210 6.90 10.44 -13.33
CA ASP A 210 8.37 10.47 -13.27
C ASP A 210 8.89 11.60 -12.37
N ALA A 211 8.35 12.79 -12.51
CA ALA A 211 8.71 13.93 -11.68
C ALA A 211 8.38 13.69 -10.20
N MET A 212 7.18 13.18 -9.91
CA MET A 212 6.75 12.82 -8.56
C MET A 212 7.64 11.75 -7.92
N ARG A 213 7.96 10.70 -8.66
CA ARG A 213 8.86 9.62 -8.22
C ARG A 213 10.26 10.13 -7.88
N LYS A 214 10.79 11.04 -8.69
CA LYS A 214 12.10 11.66 -8.49
C LYS A 214 12.08 12.76 -7.42
N ARG A 215 10.89 13.09 -6.88
CA ARG A 215 10.68 14.25 -6.01
C ARG A 215 11.16 15.56 -6.61
N ASP A 216 11.11 15.65 -7.93
CA ASP A 216 11.37 16.88 -8.67
C ASP A 216 10.07 17.70 -8.71
N TRP A 217 9.89 18.49 -7.66
CA TRP A 217 8.64 19.22 -7.42
C TRP A 217 8.39 20.31 -8.46
N ASP A 218 9.45 20.88 -9.03
CA ASP A 218 9.33 21.90 -10.08
C ASP A 218 8.92 21.26 -11.41
N ALA A 219 9.50 20.11 -11.76
CA ALA A 219 9.07 19.33 -12.91
C ALA A 219 7.64 18.78 -12.74
N ALA A 220 7.25 18.36 -11.53
CA ALA A 220 5.89 17.89 -11.24
C ALA A 220 4.87 19.01 -11.40
N GLU A 221 5.14 20.20 -10.87
CA GLU A 221 4.28 21.38 -11.01
C GLU A 221 4.09 21.78 -12.48
N LYS A 222 5.18 21.74 -13.26
CA LYS A 222 5.15 22.02 -14.70
C LYS A 222 4.38 20.98 -15.52
N ALA A 223 4.49 19.70 -15.17
CA ALA A 223 3.83 18.60 -15.89
C ALA A 223 2.32 18.49 -15.54
N LEU A 224 1.94 18.92 -14.35
CA LEU A 224 0.60 18.74 -13.79
C LEU A 224 -0.55 19.26 -14.67
N PRO A 225 -0.50 20.48 -15.26
CA PRO A 225 -1.60 20.98 -16.10
C PRO A 225 -1.86 20.08 -17.32
N ALA A 226 -0.79 19.59 -17.95
CA ALA A 226 -0.89 18.75 -19.13
C ALA A 226 -1.40 17.34 -18.78
N ALA A 227 -0.98 16.78 -17.67
CA ALA A 227 -1.43 15.48 -17.16
C ALA A 227 -2.91 15.53 -16.73
N ALA A 228 -3.30 16.57 -16.00
CA ALA A 228 -4.69 16.74 -15.57
C ALA A 228 -5.64 17.02 -16.75
N GLY A 229 -5.13 17.66 -17.81
CA GLY A 229 -5.94 18.01 -18.99
C GLY A 229 -6.27 16.84 -19.92
N VAL A 230 -5.66 15.65 -19.74
CA VAL A 230 -6.00 14.45 -20.52
C VAL A 230 -7.00 13.54 -19.79
N LEU A 231 -7.37 13.88 -18.57
CA LEU A 231 -8.36 13.16 -17.77
C LEU A 231 -9.75 13.83 -17.90
N PRO A 232 -10.84 13.12 -17.61
CA PRO A 232 -12.14 13.72 -17.40
C PRO A 232 -12.07 14.88 -16.40
N ALA A 233 -12.92 15.91 -16.58
CA ALA A 233 -12.80 17.17 -15.84
C ALA A 233 -12.73 17.00 -14.32
N GLN A 234 -13.54 16.09 -13.76
CA GLN A 234 -13.56 15.83 -12.32
C GLN A 234 -12.27 15.14 -11.87
N GLU A 235 -11.82 14.09 -12.56
CA GLU A 235 -10.58 13.37 -12.25
C GLU A 235 -9.35 14.26 -12.39
N GLY A 236 -9.31 15.10 -13.44
CA GLY A 236 -8.24 16.07 -13.63
C GLY A 236 -8.17 17.12 -12.52
N LYS A 237 -9.33 17.52 -11.98
CA LYS A 237 -9.41 18.42 -10.82
C LYS A 237 -8.86 17.73 -9.55
N GLU A 238 -9.29 16.51 -9.29
CA GLU A 238 -8.85 15.72 -8.13
C GLU A 238 -7.34 15.45 -8.19
N LEU A 239 -6.80 15.10 -9.36
CA LEU A 239 -5.37 14.94 -9.57
C LEU A 239 -4.61 16.24 -9.23
N ARG A 240 -5.07 17.40 -9.73
CA ARG A 240 -4.43 18.69 -9.42
C ARG A 240 -4.41 18.97 -7.93
N GLU A 241 -5.54 18.87 -7.26
CA GLU A 241 -5.65 19.12 -5.83
C GLU A 241 -4.74 18.21 -5.02
N SER A 242 -4.67 16.93 -5.37
CA SER A 242 -3.81 15.95 -4.72
C SER A 242 -2.32 16.27 -4.90
N ILE A 243 -1.88 16.49 -6.13
CA ILE A 243 -0.45 16.77 -6.44
C ILE A 243 0.00 18.11 -5.89
N GLU A 244 -0.81 19.18 -6.05
CA GLU A 244 -0.50 20.50 -5.49
C GLU A 244 -0.40 20.48 -3.96
N SER A 245 -1.22 19.66 -3.31
CA SER A 245 -1.15 19.41 -1.87
C SER A 245 0.17 18.76 -1.47
N GLN A 246 0.62 17.75 -2.22
CA GLN A 246 1.90 17.06 -1.98
C GLN A 246 3.10 17.98 -2.23
N ILE A 247 3.08 18.76 -3.31
CA ILE A 247 4.11 19.76 -3.62
C ILE A 247 4.20 20.80 -2.49
N GLY A 248 3.05 21.30 -2.04
CA GLY A 248 2.98 22.26 -0.92
C GLY A 248 3.62 21.68 0.34
N LEU A 249 3.26 20.46 0.73
CA LEU A 249 3.85 19.77 1.88
C LEU A 249 5.38 19.62 1.74
N ALA A 250 5.85 19.23 0.58
CA ALA A 250 7.28 19.06 0.31
C ALA A 250 8.08 20.37 0.42
N ARG A 251 7.45 21.49 0.05
CA ARG A 251 8.00 22.85 0.18
C ARG A 251 7.74 23.50 1.56
N GLY A 252 7.14 22.73 2.48
CA GLY A 252 6.85 23.20 3.85
C GLY A 252 5.64 24.12 3.98
N ASP A 253 4.78 24.18 2.95
CA ASP A 253 3.48 24.87 2.98
C ASP A 253 2.32 23.85 3.02
N PRO A 254 1.70 23.61 4.18
CA PRO A 254 0.60 22.66 4.32
C PRO A 254 -0.78 23.25 3.96
N SER A 255 -0.89 24.47 3.48
CA SER A 255 -2.17 25.20 3.32
C SER A 255 -3.16 24.46 2.43
N LYS A 256 -2.71 23.96 1.27
CA LYS A 256 -3.57 23.20 0.35
C LYS A 256 -4.01 21.87 0.95
N PHE A 257 -3.13 21.20 1.68
CA PHE A 257 -3.46 19.97 2.38
C PHE A 257 -4.49 20.19 3.49
N TYR A 258 -4.36 21.28 4.25
CA TYR A 258 -5.37 21.63 5.25
C TYR A 258 -6.72 21.96 4.64
N ALA A 259 -6.74 22.64 3.49
CA ALA A 259 -7.97 22.91 2.76
C ALA A 259 -8.66 21.62 2.29
N GLN A 260 -7.88 20.64 1.83
CA GLN A 260 -8.37 19.32 1.46
C GLN A 260 -8.93 18.54 2.66
N LEU A 261 -8.18 18.49 3.78
CA LEU A 261 -8.66 17.86 5.01
C LEU A 261 -9.90 18.53 5.58
N LYS A 262 -10.00 19.86 5.45
CA LYS A 262 -11.19 20.60 5.89
C LYS A 262 -12.41 20.20 5.08
N ARG A 263 -12.31 20.10 3.74
CA ARG A 263 -13.42 19.63 2.89
C ARG A 263 -13.83 18.21 3.27
N LEU A 264 -12.86 17.30 3.40
CA LEU A 264 -13.14 15.93 3.83
C LEU A 264 -13.83 15.90 5.19
N ALA A 265 -13.42 16.74 6.15
CA ALA A 265 -14.09 16.86 7.44
C ALA A 265 -15.50 17.48 7.36
N ASP A 266 -15.79 18.28 6.34
CA ASP A 266 -17.13 18.80 6.10
C ASP A 266 -18.03 17.72 5.45
N ASP A 267 -17.50 16.93 4.52
CA ASP A 267 -18.21 15.87 3.79
C ASP A 267 -18.50 14.65 4.70
N GLU A 268 -17.54 14.27 5.56
CA GLU A 268 -17.60 13.09 6.43
C GLU A 268 -17.93 13.43 7.89
N PHE A 269 -18.64 14.53 8.13
CA PHE A 269 -18.84 15.07 9.49
C PHE A 269 -19.58 14.13 10.44
N ASP A 270 -20.38 13.21 9.92
CA ASP A 270 -21.13 12.21 10.67
C ASP A 270 -20.40 10.85 10.76
N ASP A 271 -19.19 10.73 10.21
CA ASP A 271 -18.34 9.54 10.33
C ASP A 271 -17.27 9.74 11.42
N ALA A 272 -17.41 8.98 12.52
CA ALA A 272 -16.49 9.08 13.66
C ALA A 272 -15.05 8.62 13.33
N GLU A 273 -14.89 7.63 12.44
CA GLU A 273 -13.57 7.13 12.02
C GLU A 273 -12.88 8.16 11.13
N ALA A 274 -13.58 8.70 10.14
CA ALA A 274 -13.04 9.75 9.26
C ALA A 274 -12.62 10.97 10.08
N MET A 275 -13.46 11.42 11.01
CA MET A 275 -13.14 12.53 11.91
C MET A 275 -11.89 12.24 12.75
N ASN A 276 -11.80 11.05 13.36
CA ASN A 276 -10.64 10.67 14.15
C ASN A 276 -9.36 10.61 13.31
N GLU A 277 -9.41 10.01 12.13
CA GLU A 277 -8.27 9.90 11.23
C GLU A 277 -7.76 11.29 10.78
N ILE A 278 -8.65 12.22 10.44
CA ILE A 278 -8.27 13.58 10.08
C ILE A 278 -7.58 14.27 11.27
N ALA A 279 -8.16 14.16 12.47
CA ALA A 279 -7.55 14.72 13.67
C ALA A 279 -6.17 14.11 13.95
N TRP A 280 -6.07 12.79 13.91
CA TRP A 280 -4.82 12.07 14.14
C TRP A 280 -3.71 12.49 13.17
N ARG A 281 -4.00 12.59 11.87
CA ARG A 281 -3.05 13.07 10.86
C ARG A 281 -2.56 14.47 11.17
N LEU A 282 -3.44 15.40 11.52
CA LEU A 282 -3.08 16.78 11.87
C LEU A 282 -2.17 16.85 13.10
N LEU A 283 -2.32 15.91 14.05
CA LEU A 283 -1.56 15.88 15.30
C LEU A 283 -0.25 15.10 15.21
N THR A 284 -0.12 14.14 14.29
CA THR A 284 1.00 13.19 14.30
C THR A 284 1.95 13.35 13.12
N MET A 285 1.50 13.80 11.95
CA MET A 285 2.38 13.93 10.80
C MET A 285 3.53 14.90 11.06
N LYS A 286 4.76 14.43 10.84
CA LYS A 286 5.98 15.22 11.03
C LYS A 286 6.01 16.47 10.16
N ALA A 287 5.42 16.42 8.96
CA ALA A 287 5.31 17.56 8.04
C ALA A 287 4.57 18.76 8.65
N PHE A 288 3.76 18.54 9.71
CA PHE A 288 3.00 19.60 10.38
C PHE A 288 3.65 20.08 11.69
N GLU A 289 4.80 19.56 12.06
CA GLU A 289 5.47 19.96 13.29
C GLU A 289 5.74 21.48 13.27
N GLY A 290 5.30 22.18 14.32
CA GLY A 290 5.35 23.65 14.40
C GLY A 290 4.31 24.41 13.59
N LYS A 291 3.54 23.74 12.71
CA LYS A 291 2.51 24.36 11.84
C LYS A 291 1.16 23.65 11.93
N ARG A 292 0.89 22.88 12.98
CA ARG A 292 -0.34 22.09 13.12
C ARG A 292 -1.59 22.96 13.11
N ASN A 293 -2.59 22.56 12.34
CA ASN A 293 -3.91 23.19 12.37
C ASN A 293 -4.72 22.63 13.55
N LEU A 294 -4.39 23.10 14.77
CA LEU A 294 -5.05 22.64 16.00
C LEU A 294 -6.55 22.93 16.04
N PRO A 295 -7.08 24.04 15.50
CA PRO A 295 -8.52 24.27 15.43
C PRO A 295 -9.26 23.22 14.60
N LEU A 296 -8.74 22.83 13.44
CA LEU A 296 -9.34 21.77 12.61
C LEU A 296 -9.22 20.40 13.31
N ALA A 297 -8.07 20.10 13.91
CA ALA A 297 -7.88 18.89 14.69
C ALA A 297 -8.86 18.79 15.87
N GLU A 298 -9.12 19.90 16.57
CA GLU A 298 -10.08 19.96 17.67
C GLU A 298 -11.51 19.69 17.21
N ARG A 299 -11.93 20.36 16.13
CA ARG A 299 -13.25 20.12 15.53
C ARG A 299 -13.46 18.64 15.23
N CYS A 300 -12.49 17.99 14.60
CA CYS A 300 -12.58 16.58 14.21
C CYS A 300 -12.50 15.64 15.41
N ALA A 301 -11.55 15.83 16.33
CA ALA A 301 -11.40 14.95 17.50
C ALA A 301 -12.61 15.00 18.43
N VAL A 302 -13.14 16.20 18.68
CA VAL A 302 -14.34 16.37 19.52
C VAL A 302 -15.57 15.74 18.86
N GLN A 303 -15.73 15.89 17.54
CA GLN A 303 -16.83 15.27 16.82
C GLN A 303 -16.74 13.74 16.83
N ALA A 304 -15.55 13.16 16.64
CA ALA A 304 -15.33 11.72 16.71
C ALA A 304 -15.75 11.14 18.07
N VAL A 305 -15.34 11.77 19.18
CA VAL A 305 -15.73 11.37 20.54
C VAL A 305 -17.23 11.51 20.75
N LYS A 306 -17.83 12.60 20.28
CA LYS A 306 -19.28 12.83 20.39
C LYS A 306 -20.10 11.75 19.68
N LEU A 307 -19.70 11.36 18.46
CA LEU A 307 -20.39 10.34 17.67
C LEU A 307 -20.29 8.95 18.30
N THR A 308 -19.22 8.66 19.02
CA THR A 308 -18.99 7.36 19.68
C THR A 308 -19.44 7.33 21.15
N LYS A 309 -20.08 8.38 21.64
CA LYS A 309 -20.57 8.50 23.03
C LYS A 309 -19.48 8.18 24.07
N GLU A 310 -18.28 8.67 23.84
CA GLU A 310 -17.09 8.50 24.71
C GLU A 310 -16.66 7.05 24.98
N GLY A 311 -17.11 6.09 24.17
CA GLY A 311 -16.86 4.67 24.40
C GLY A 311 -15.65 4.07 23.68
N HIS A 312 -14.90 4.85 22.90
CA HIS A 312 -13.80 4.35 22.05
C HIS A 312 -12.45 4.96 22.45
N SER A 313 -11.55 4.12 22.96
CA SER A 313 -10.23 4.50 23.50
C SER A 313 -9.35 5.24 22.50
N ASP A 314 -9.40 4.89 21.22
CA ASP A 314 -8.61 5.52 20.15
C ASP A 314 -9.03 6.99 19.88
N LYS A 315 -10.33 7.29 19.98
CA LYS A 315 -10.86 8.66 19.86
C LYS A 315 -10.47 9.50 21.09
N LEU A 316 -10.48 8.90 22.26
CA LEU A 316 -10.04 9.53 23.49
C LEU A 316 -8.54 9.80 23.50
N ASP A 317 -7.72 8.87 23.00
CA ASP A 317 -6.28 9.06 22.84
C ASP A 317 -5.97 10.24 21.90
N THR A 318 -6.68 10.33 20.77
CA THR A 318 -6.55 11.45 19.83
C THR A 318 -6.91 12.78 20.50
N LEU A 319 -7.99 12.82 21.28
CA LEU A 319 -8.42 14.02 22.01
C LEU A 319 -7.42 14.38 23.13
N ALA A 320 -6.93 13.39 23.88
CA ALA A 320 -5.90 13.59 24.89
C ALA A 320 -4.61 14.19 24.30
N ARG A 321 -4.15 13.64 23.17
CA ARG A 321 -3.00 14.15 22.45
C ARG A 321 -3.20 15.61 21.97
N LEU A 322 -4.38 15.92 21.48
CA LEU A 322 -4.74 17.30 21.11
C LEU A 322 -4.64 18.24 22.32
N ARG A 323 -5.25 17.87 23.47
CA ARG A 323 -5.20 18.68 24.71
C ARG A 323 -3.78 18.89 25.18
N TRP A 324 -2.94 17.86 25.09
CA TRP A 324 -1.50 17.97 25.42
C TRP A 324 -0.80 18.98 24.52
N LEU A 325 -1.02 18.94 23.20
CA LEU A 325 -0.41 19.88 22.24
C LEU A 325 -0.94 21.33 22.40
N GLN A 326 -2.14 21.49 22.94
CA GLN A 326 -2.71 22.80 23.31
C GLN A 326 -2.19 23.32 24.65
N GLY A 327 -1.36 22.57 25.36
CA GLY A 327 -0.88 22.92 26.71
C GLY A 327 -1.89 22.63 27.83
N ARG A 328 -3.03 22.01 27.55
CA ARG A 328 -4.12 21.66 28.47
C ARG A 328 -3.85 20.31 29.12
N LYS A 329 -2.74 20.20 29.85
CA LYS A 329 -2.22 18.92 30.38
C LYS A 329 -3.16 18.21 31.31
N GLU A 330 -3.86 18.95 32.19
CA GLU A 330 -4.82 18.38 33.13
C GLU A 330 -6.01 17.72 32.44
N GLU A 331 -6.46 18.29 31.32
CA GLU A 331 -7.53 17.70 30.53
C GLU A 331 -7.03 16.48 29.73
N ALA A 332 -5.79 16.50 29.27
CA ALA A 332 -5.18 15.38 28.58
C ALA A 332 -5.07 14.11 29.45
N ILE A 333 -4.90 14.28 30.77
CA ILE A 333 -4.75 13.17 31.73
C ILE A 333 -6.13 12.54 32.09
N ARG A 334 -7.23 13.26 31.84
CA ARG A 334 -8.59 12.76 32.16
C ARG A 334 -9.11 11.71 31.18
N TRP A 335 -8.51 11.62 30.02
CA TRP A 335 -8.88 10.70 28.95
C TRP A 335 -7.87 9.57 28.78
#